data_04724207fce3ab9576831b5f05698ccb
#
_entry.id   04724207fce3ab9576831b5f05698ccb
#
_cell.length_a   1.000
_cell.length_b   1.000
_cell.length_c   1.000
_cell.angle_alpha   90.00
_cell.angle_beta   90.00
_cell.angle_gamma   90.00
#
_symmetry.space_group_name_H-M   'P 1'
#
loop_
_entity.id
_entity.type
_entity.pdbx_description
1 polymer ?
#
loop_
_entity_poly.entity_id
_entity_poly.type
_entity_poly.pdbx_seq_one_letter_code
_entity_poly.pdbx_strand_id
1 'polypeptide(L)'
;AGLKYGHDSYDRERYEQLRHIAAEMVVERADIPVDTVKDLFCNESGYQTPKIDTRAAIFQGGKILLVHEKNGTWSLPGGWCDVDQSVASNVIKEVKEETGLDVTADKLIAVQDWRLHNVRNYAYGVIKLFVLCRKTGGSFVENVETTETGYFGREKLPDNLATEKTTAEQIQMCFDAYY
;
A
#
# COMPACT_ATOMS: atom_id res chain seq x y z
N ALA A 1 6.37 17.56 14.66
CA ALA A 1 7.66 17.94 15.28
C ALA A 1 7.45 18.84 16.49
N GLY A 2 6.68 19.95 16.41
CA GLY A 2 6.49 20.90 17.50
C GLY A 2 5.90 20.28 18.77
N LEU A 3 4.88 19.45 18.66
CA LEU A 3 4.27 18.74 19.80
C LEU A 3 5.24 17.77 20.51
N LYS A 4 6.21 17.21 19.80
CA LYS A 4 7.20 16.29 20.39
C LYS A 4 8.36 17.05 21.04
N TYR A 5 8.81 18.13 20.43
CA TYR A 5 10.05 18.82 20.80
C TYR A 5 9.80 20.17 21.50
N GLY A 6 8.57 20.68 21.50
CA GLY A 6 8.19 21.89 22.22
C GLY A 6 8.19 21.64 23.72
N HIS A 7 8.93 22.47 24.48
CA HIS A 7 9.05 22.38 25.94
C HIS A 7 8.10 23.33 26.65
N ASP A 8 7.61 24.37 25.95
CA ASP A 8 6.69 25.37 26.50
C ASP A 8 5.24 24.92 26.38
N SER A 9 4.44 25.09 27.45
CA SER A 9 3.02 24.70 27.48
C SER A 9 2.16 25.50 26.50
N TYR A 10 2.46 26.82 26.34
CA TYR A 10 1.75 27.67 25.39
C TYR A 10 2.06 27.29 23.93
N ASP A 11 3.29 26.92 23.64
CA ASP A 11 3.65 26.43 22.30
C ASP A 11 2.97 25.11 21.99
N ARG A 12 2.88 24.19 22.95
CA ARG A 12 2.16 22.90 22.78
C ARG A 12 0.69 23.12 22.48
N GLU A 13 0.01 24.01 23.21
CA GLU A 13 -1.39 24.37 22.96
C GLU A 13 -1.58 24.93 21.54
N ARG A 14 -0.69 25.83 21.09
CA ARG A 14 -0.71 26.35 19.72
C ARG A 14 -0.50 25.30 18.66
N TYR A 15 0.43 24.34 18.90
CA TYR A 15 0.63 23.23 17.98
C TYR A 15 -0.58 22.29 17.92
N GLU A 16 -1.28 22.08 19.03
CA GLU A 16 -2.55 21.34 19.05
C GLU A 16 -3.64 22.04 18.27
N GLN A 17 -3.78 23.36 18.43
CA GLN A 17 -4.72 24.16 17.64
C GLN A 17 -4.41 24.13 16.15
N LEU A 18 -3.15 24.32 15.76
CA LEU A 18 -2.72 24.21 14.37
C LEU A 18 -3.01 22.83 13.77
N ARG A 19 -2.81 21.78 14.54
CA ARG A 19 -3.13 20.41 14.14
C ARG A 19 -4.63 20.20 13.93
N HIS A 20 -5.45 20.79 14.79
CA HIS A 20 -6.91 20.76 14.65
C HIS A 20 -7.37 21.47 13.39
N ILE A 21 -6.90 22.70 13.15
CA ILE A 21 -7.19 23.46 11.92
C ILE A 21 -6.76 22.68 10.67
N ALA A 22 -5.57 22.07 10.68
CA ALA A 22 -5.09 21.26 9.58
C ALA A 22 -6.00 20.04 9.32
N ALA A 23 -6.50 19.39 10.37
CA ALA A 23 -7.47 18.30 10.25
C ALA A 23 -8.79 18.75 9.62
N GLU A 24 -9.32 19.91 10.03
CA GLU A 24 -10.54 20.51 9.45
C GLU A 24 -10.36 20.82 7.96
N MET A 25 -9.21 21.39 7.57
CA MET A 25 -8.90 21.66 6.15
C MET A 25 -8.83 20.39 5.28
N VAL A 26 -8.40 19.27 5.85
CA VAL A 26 -8.37 17.97 5.15
C VAL A 26 -9.79 17.43 4.97
N VAL A 27 -10.64 17.57 5.99
CA VAL A 27 -12.07 17.19 5.94
C VAL A 27 -12.78 17.87 4.79
N GLU A 28 -12.62 19.20 4.66
CA GLU A 28 -13.26 19.98 3.59
C GLU A 28 -12.87 19.53 2.17
N ARG A 29 -11.69 18.92 2.02
CA ARG A 29 -11.19 18.49 0.71
C ARG A 29 -11.39 17.00 0.41
N ALA A 30 -11.53 16.16 1.42
CA ALA A 30 -11.48 14.71 1.27
C ALA A 30 -12.82 14.01 1.51
N ASP A 31 -13.86 14.74 1.90
CA ASP A 31 -15.20 14.18 2.26
C ASP A 31 -15.11 13.05 3.31
N ILE A 32 -14.17 13.19 4.25
CA ILE A 32 -13.89 12.23 5.32
C ILE A 32 -14.28 12.86 6.65
N PRO A 33 -14.97 12.15 7.60
CA PRO A 33 -15.31 12.67 8.91
C PRO A 33 -14.09 13.15 9.71
N VAL A 34 -14.26 14.26 10.44
CA VAL A 34 -13.17 14.90 11.25
C VAL A 34 -12.51 13.91 12.20
N ASP A 35 -13.28 13.03 12.83
CA ASP A 35 -12.75 12.06 13.78
C ASP A 35 -11.88 11.02 13.08
N THR A 36 -12.25 10.60 11.87
CA THR A 36 -11.41 9.70 11.04
C THR A 36 -10.09 10.38 10.65
N VAL A 37 -10.12 11.66 10.30
CA VAL A 37 -8.90 12.43 9.99
C VAL A 37 -8.02 12.57 11.23
N LYS A 38 -8.61 12.83 12.40
CA LYS A 38 -7.87 12.88 13.68
C LYS A 38 -7.24 11.55 14.01
N ASP A 39 -7.94 10.45 13.84
CA ASP A 39 -7.41 9.10 14.09
C ASP A 39 -6.27 8.74 13.14
N LEU A 40 -6.39 9.12 11.86
CA LEU A 40 -5.34 8.85 10.87
C LEU A 40 -4.08 9.72 11.06
N PHE A 41 -4.22 10.98 11.53
CA PHE A 41 -3.11 11.95 11.58
C PHE A 41 -2.69 12.37 12.97
N CYS A 42 -3.52 12.11 14.00
CA CYS A 42 -3.32 12.64 15.32
C CYS A 42 -2.82 11.63 16.35
N ASN A 43 -2.70 10.37 16.00
CA ASN A 43 -2.25 9.31 16.92
C ASN A 43 -0.71 9.18 16.99
N GLU A 44 0.03 9.71 16.02
CA GLU A 44 1.49 9.67 16.06
C GLU A 44 2.04 10.86 16.86
N SER A 45 2.67 10.58 17.98
CA SER A 45 3.36 11.57 18.84
C SER A 45 4.75 11.94 18.33
N GLY A 46 5.22 11.35 17.22
CA GLY A 46 6.54 11.48 16.64
C GLY A 46 6.61 12.34 15.38
N TYR A 47 7.73 12.19 14.67
CA TYR A 47 7.90 12.74 13.34
C TYR A 47 7.08 11.91 12.37
N GLN A 48 6.13 12.52 11.66
CA GLN A 48 5.30 11.81 10.70
C GLN A 48 6.09 11.51 9.42
N THR A 49 6.03 10.27 9.00
CA THR A 49 6.66 9.78 7.76
C THR A 49 5.61 9.28 6.79
N PRO A 50 5.90 9.15 5.49
CA PRO A 50 5.03 8.45 4.56
C PRO A 50 4.73 7.03 5.05
N LYS A 51 3.52 6.56 4.81
CA LYS A 51 3.17 5.14 5.00
C LYS A 51 3.86 4.31 3.93
N ILE A 52 4.20 3.08 4.27
CA ILE A 52 4.81 2.12 3.35
C ILE A 52 3.75 1.13 2.91
N ASP A 53 3.63 0.93 1.60
CA ASP A 53 2.78 -0.07 0.95
C ASP A 53 3.67 -1.03 0.15
N THR A 54 3.55 -2.33 0.37
CA THR A 54 4.35 -3.36 -0.31
C THR A 54 3.51 -4.10 -1.33
N ARG A 55 4.05 -4.35 -2.54
CA ARG A 55 3.39 -5.09 -3.61
C ARG A 55 4.30 -6.18 -4.13
N ALA A 56 3.75 -7.41 -4.21
CA ALA A 56 4.47 -8.57 -4.70
C ALA A 56 4.27 -8.78 -6.20
N ALA A 57 5.34 -8.88 -6.96
CA ALA A 57 5.34 -9.36 -8.34
C ALA A 57 5.71 -10.85 -8.34
N ILE A 58 4.72 -11.72 -8.60
CA ILE A 58 4.88 -13.17 -8.60
C ILE A 58 4.61 -13.68 -10.01
N PHE A 59 5.57 -14.38 -10.61
CA PHE A 59 5.46 -14.86 -11.98
C PHE A 59 5.37 -16.39 -12.06
N GLN A 60 4.56 -16.86 -13.00
CA GLN A 60 4.49 -18.27 -13.39
C GLN A 60 4.23 -18.37 -14.90
N GLY A 61 5.11 -19.05 -15.63
CA GLY A 61 4.97 -19.23 -17.08
C GLY A 61 4.91 -17.91 -17.86
N GLY A 62 5.68 -16.89 -17.45
CA GLY A 62 5.69 -15.58 -18.08
C GLY A 62 4.44 -14.73 -17.82
N LYS A 63 3.60 -15.11 -16.86
CA LYS A 63 2.40 -14.37 -16.43
C LYS A 63 2.54 -13.91 -15.00
N ILE A 64 1.98 -12.73 -14.67
CA ILE A 64 1.99 -12.17 -13.34
C ILE A 64 0.71 -12.53 -12.56
N LEU A 65 0.85 -12.83 -11.28
CA LEU A 65 -0.27 -13.08 -10.38
C LEU A 65 -0.94 -11.77 -9.97
N LEU A 66 -2.27 -11.72 -10.09
CA LEU A 66 -3.11 -10.69 -9.48
C LEU A 66 -4.13 -11.35 -8.55
N VAL A 67 -4.61 -10.59 -7.58
CA VAL A 67 -5.69 -10.93 -6.65
C VAL A 67 -6.95 -10.18 -7.06
N HIS A 68 -8.10 -10.84 -6.98
CA HIS A 68 -9.43 -10.24 -7.19
C HIS A 68 -10.04 -9.90 -5.83
N GLU A 69 -10.23 -8.62 -5.60
CA GLU A 69 -10.80 -8.11 -4.35
C GLU A 69 -12.33 -8.21 -4.33
N LYS A 70 -12.92 -8.17 -3.15
CA LYS A 70 -14.40 -8.22 -2.98
C LYS A 70 -15.14 -7.07 -3.66
N ASN A 71 -14.48 -5.93 -3.88
CA ASN A 71 -15.03 -4.80 -4.61
C ASN A 71 -15.08 -5.01 -6.13
N GLY A 72 -14.59 -6.16 -6.63
CA GLY A 72 -14.59 -6.54 -8.03
C GLY A 72 -13.39 -6.03 -8.82
N THR A 73 -12.33 -5.54 -8.19
CA THR A 73 -11.12 -5.04 -8.87
C THR A 73 -9.94 -5.98 -8.69
N TRP A 74 -8.94 -5.87 -9.60
CA TRP A 74 -7.71 -6.64 -9.58
C TRP A 74 -6.52 -5.77 -9.14
N SER A 75 -5.64 -6.34 -8.33
CA SER A 75 -4.38 -5.69 -7.93
C SER A 75 -3.23 -6.70 -7.78
N LEU A 76 -2.00 -6.18 -7.67
CA LEU A 76 -0.89 -6.98 -7.15
C LEU A 76 -1.15 -7.30 -5.67
N PRO A 77 -0.89 -8.54 -5.22
CA PRO A 77 -0.99 -8.89 -3.81
C PRO A 77 -0.06 -8.03 -2.96
N GLY A 78 -0.52 -7.61 -1.78
CA GLY A 78 0.23 -6.78 -0.86
C GLY A 78 -0.59 -5.68 -0.20
N GLY A 79 -0.02 -5.06 0.82
CA GLY A 79 -0.69 -4.09 1.67
C GLY A 79 0.25 -3.19 2.44
N TRP A 80 -0.30 -2.56 3.49
CA TRP A 80 0.44 -1.68 4.37
C TRP A 80 1.52 -2.45 5.14
N CYS A 81 2.71 -1.86 5.20
CA CYS A 81 3.79 -2.44 5.98
C CYS A 81 3.57 -2.13 7.47
N ASP A 82 3.36 -3.16 8.26
CA ASP A 82 3.24 -3.04 9.71
C ASP A 82 4.53 -2.51 10.35
N VAL A 83 4.39 -1.80 11.46
CA VAL A 83 5.49 -1.10 12.13
C VAL A 83 6.61 -2.04 12.63
N ASP A 84 6.29 -3.29 12.88
CA ASP A 84 7.19 -4.35 13.35
C ASP A 84 7.71 -5.26 12.22
N GLN A 85 7.32 -4.98 10.95
CA GLN A 85 7.72 -5.76 9.80
C GLN A 85 8.84 -5.09 9.00
N SER A 86 9.72 -5.89 8.44
CA SER A 86 10.56 -5.47 7.32
C SER A 86 9.77 -5.53 6.01
N VAL A 87 10.23 -4.85 4.97
CA VAL A 87 9.63 -4.92 3.63
C VAL A 87 9.53 -6.37 3.13
N ALA A 88 10.56 -7.17 3.36
CA ALA A 88 10.59 -8.57 2.92
C ALA A 88 9.59 -9.43 3.72
N SER A 89 9.57 -9.31 5.04
CA SER A 89 8.63 -10.08 5.86
C SER A 89 7.18 -9.66 5.64
N ASN A 90 6.93 -8.36 5.44
CA ASN A 90 5.58 -7.86 5.17
C ASN A 90 5.04 -8.38 3.84
N VAL A 91 5.80 -8.27 2.76
CA VAL A 91 5.33 -8.75 1.45
C VAL A 91 5.07 -10.26 1.44
N ILE A 92 5.87 -11.05 2.16
CA ILE A 92 5.65 -12.51 2.32
C ILE A 92 4.36 -12.76 3.12
N LYS A 93 4.14 -12.02 4.21
CA LYS A 93 2.94 -12.10 5.04
C LYS A 93 1.69 -11.77 4.22
N GLU A 94 1.66 -10.64 3.53
CA GLU A 94 0.53 -10.20 2.71
C GLU A 94 0.19 -11.22 1.61
N VAL A 95 1.22 -11.73 0.89
CA VAL A 95 1.00 -12.79 -0.10
C VAL A 95 0.39 -14.03 0.54
N LYS A 96 0.84 -14.42 1.72
CA LYS A 96 0.27 -15.58 2.43
C LYS A 96 -1.18 -15.35 2.83
N GLU A 97 -1.50 -14.19 3.36
CA GLU A 97 -2.85 -13.84 3.82
C GLU A 97 -3.83 -13.70 2.66
N GLU A 98 -3.45 -13.01 1.57
CA GLU A 98 -4.34 -12.77 0.44
C GLU A 98 -4.45 -13.96 -0.53
N THR A 99 -3.39 -14.77 -0.67
CA THR A 99 -3.34 -15.80 -1.72
C THR A 99 -3.16 -17.23 -1.22
N GLY A 100 -2.77 -17.42 0.04
CA GLY A 100 -2.39 -18.74 0.56
C GLY A 100 -1.05 -19.28 0.04
N LEU A 101 -0.37 -18.54 -0.85
CA LEU A 101 0.92 -18.98 -1.41
C LEU A 101 2.07 -18.81 -0.42
N ASP A 102 3.06 -19.66 -0.53
CA ASP A 102 4.36 -19.50 0.11
C ASP A 102 5.34 -18.92 -0.90
N VAL A 103 6.03 -17.84 -0.52
CA VAL A 103 6.96 -17.13 -1.40
C VAL A 103 8.25 -16.74 -0.69
N THR A 104 9.30 -16.48 -1.47
CA THR A 104 10.50 -15.74 -1.04
C THR A 104 10.50 -14.36 -1.66
N ALA A 105 10.96 -13.34 -0.92
CA ALA A 105 11.18 -12.00 -1.43
C ALA A 105 12.61 -11.92 -1.97
N ASP A 106 12.76 -11.93 -3.30
CA ASP A 106 14.06 -12.14 -3.93
C ASP A 106 14.75 -10.80 -4.31
N LYS A 107 13.99 -9.79 -4.77
CA LYS A 107 14.56 -8.54 -5.31
C LYS A 107 13.60 -7.37 -5.18
N LEU A 108 14.09 -6.22 -4.73
CA LEU A 108 13.37 -4.96 -4.85
C LEU A 108 13.36 -4.52 -6.32
N ILE A 109 12.16 -4.33 -6.88
CA ILE A 109 11.96 -3.86 -8.25
C ILE A 109 12.02 -2.34 -8.30
N ALA A 110 11.20 -1.67 -7.47
CA ALA A 110 11.07 -0.23 -7.47
C ALA A 110 10.58 0.32 -6.13
N VAL A 111 10.90 1.59 -5.91
CA VAL A 111 10.35 2.45 -4.87
C VAL A 111 9.66 3.62 -5.56
N GLN A 112 8.37 3.83 -5.32
CA GLN A 112 7.60 4.88 -5.99
C GLN A 112 6.83 5.75 -4.98
N ASP A 113 6.76 7.06 -5.25
CA ASP A 113 5.79 7.94 -4.63
C ASP A 113 4.44 7.73 -5.34
N TRP A 114 3.43 7.23 -4.64
CA TRP A 114 2.12 6.94 -5.22
C TRP A 114 1.46 8.14 -5.92
N ARG A 115 1.73 9.36 -5.45
CA ARG A 115 1.17 10.59 -6.04
C ARG A 115 1.55 10.82 -7.50
N LEU A 116 2.64 10.21 -7.95
CA LEU A 116 3.13 10.30 -9.32
C LEU A 116 2.59 9.18 -10.23
N HIS A 117 1.97 8.16 -9.65
CA HIS A 117 1.64 6.92 -10.38
C HIS A 117 0.21 6.42 -10.17
N ASN A 118 -0.48 6.81 -9.10
CA ASN A 118 -1.80 6.30 -8.74
C ASN A 118 -2.85 7.41 -8.69
N VAL A 119 -4.12 7.06 -8.87
CA VAL A 119 -5.21 8.02 -9.15
C VAL A 119 -5.86 8.61 -7.89
N ARG A 120 -5.74 7.99 -6.71
CA ARG A 120 -6.47 8.38 -5.51
C ARG A 120 -5.68 9.36 -4.63
N ASN A 121 -6.36 10.38 -4.11
CA ASN A 121 -5.78 11.32 -3.15
C ASN A 121 -5.87 10.78 -1.72
N TYR A 122 -4.77 10.22 -1.21
CA TYR A 122 -4.59 10.06 0.23
C TYR A 122 -4.21 11.41 0.85
N ALA A 123 -4.64 11.65 2.08
CA ALA A 123 -4.25 12.85 2.81
C ALA A 123 -2.79 12.80 3.33
N TYR A 124 -2.12 11.67 3.19
CA TYR A 124 -0.73 11.44 3.61
C TYR A 124 0.11 10.87 2.45
N GLY A 125 1.43 10.99 2.57
CA GLY A 125 2.36 10.38 1.62
C GLY A 125 2.35 8.87 1.73
N VAL A 126 2.47 8.18 0.60
CA VAL A 126 2.64 6.73 0.53
C VAL A 126 3.84 6.40 -0.34
N ILE A 127 4.73 5.59 0.18
CA ILE A 127 5.83 5.01 -0.59
C ILE A 127 5.48 3.57 -0.91
N LYS A 128 5.38 3.28 -2.20
CA LYS A 128 5.12 1.92 -2.69
C LYS A 128 6.42 1.20 -3.00
N LEU A 129 6.54 -0.02 -2.50
CA LEU A 129 7.68 -0.90 -2.73
C LEU A 129 7.22 -2.12 -3.51
N PHE A 130 7.74 -2.29 -4.72
CA PHE A 130 7.46 -3.43 -5.56
C PHE A 130 8.58 -4.46 -5.40
N VAL A 131 8.22 -5.69 -5.05
CA VAL A 131 9.18 -6.76 -4.73
C VAL A 131 8.94 -7.94 -5.63
N LEU A 132 9.98 -8.39 -6.33
CA LEU A 132 9.95 -9.65 -7.06
C LEU A 132 9.93 -10.79 -6.05
N CYS A 133 8.89 -11.62 -6.11
CA CYS A 133 8.71 -12.76 -5.24
C CYS A 133 8.65 -14.05 -6.06
N ARG A 134 9.27 -15.09 -5.53
CA ARG A 134 9.26 -16.42 -6.14
C ARG A 134 8.39 -17.36 -5.32
N LYS A 135 7.39 -17.97 -5.98
CA LYS A 135 6.56 -19.00 -5.36
C LYS A 135 7.38 -20.22 -4.99
N THR A 136 7.25 -20.68 -3.75
CA THR A 136 7.90 -21.88 -3.21
C THR A 136 6.89 -22.97 -2.87
N GLY A 137 5.62 -22.61 -2.66
CA GLY A 137 4.58 -23.56 -2.30
C GLY A 137 3.20 -22.92 -2.16
N GLY A 138 2.31 -23.61 -1.49
CA GLY A 138 0.96 -23.15 -1.18
C GLY A 138 0.01 -23.18 -2.38
N SER A 139 -1.26 -22.94 -2.09
CA SER A 139 -2.33 -22.83 -3.08
C SER A 139 -3.32 -21.78 -2.61
N PHE A 140 -4.04 -21.18 -3.55
CA PHE A 140 -5.05 -20.18 -3.23
C PHE A 140 -6.13 -20.77 -2.30
N VAL A 141 -6.49 -19.98 -1.31
CA VAL A 141 -7.64 -20.22 -0.43
C VAL A 141 -8.41 -18.90 -0.34
N GLU A 142 -9.68 -18.93 -0.71
CA GLU A 142 -10.56 -17.77 -0.58
C GLU A 142 -10.57 -17.27 0.87
N ASN A 143 -10.52 -15.96 1.04
CA ASN A 143 -10.42 -15.33 2.35
C ASN A 143 -11.33 -14.07 2.45
N VAL A 144 -11.18 -13.31 3.56
CA VAL A 144 -12.03 -12.15 3.83
C VAL A 144 -11.85 -11.02 2.80
N GLU A 145 -10.67 -10.91 2.17
CA GLU A 145 -10.31 -9.80 1.28
C GLU A 145 -10.31 -10.22 -0.19
N THR A 146 -9.84 -11.43 -0.49
CA THR A 146 -9.60 -11.95 -1.84
C THR A 146 -10.55 -13.09 -2.17
N THR A 147 -11.27 -12.95 -3.28
CA THR A 147 -12.23 -13.94 -3.78
C THR A 147 -11.62 -14.89 -4.81
N GLU A 148 -10.60 -14.44 -5.54
CA GLU A 148 -9.98 -15.18 -6.64
C GLU A 148 -8.53 -14.73 -6.85
N THR A 149 -7.72 -15.59 -7.46
CA THR A 149 -6.41 -15.22 -7.99
C THR A 149 -6.30 -15.64 -9.45
N GLY A 150 -5.61 -14.82 -10.27
CA GLY A 150 -5.40 -15.12 -11.68
C GLY A 150 -3.99 -14.77 -12.14
N TYR A 151 -3.50 -15.51 -13.16
CA TYR A 151 -2.23 -15.20 -13.82
C TYR A 151 -2.49 -14.55 -15.18
N PHE A 152 -1.99 -13.34 -15.36
CA PHE A 152 -2.23 -12.50 -16.52
C PHE A 152 -0.95 -12.27 -17.33
N GLY A 153 -1.06 -12.37 -18.65
CA GLY A 153 0.01 -12.02 -19.55
C GLY A 153 0.16 -10.52 -19.71
N ARG A 154 1.36 -10.08 -20.10
CA ARG A 154 1.71 -8.67 -20.28
C ARG A 154 0.69 -7.87 -21.11
N GLU A 155 0.17 -8.46 -22.19
CA GLU A 155 -0.75 -7.81 -23.14
C GLU A 155 -2.24 -8.08 -22.83
N LYS A 156 -2.54 -8.81 -21.75
CA LYS A 156 -3.90 -9.24 -21.40
C LYS A 156 -4.18 -9.03 -19.91
N LEU A 157 -3.97 -7.80 -19.46
CA LEU A 157 -4.35 -7.39 -18.10
C LEU A 157 -5.86 -7.19 -18.01
N PRO A 158 -6.48 -7.38 -16.84
CA PRO A 158 -7.89 -7.06 -16.66
C PRO A 158 -8.13 -5.55 -16.74
N ASP A 159 -9.29 -5.15 -17.31
CA ASP A 159 -9.66 -3.74 -17.47
C ASP A 159 -10.01 -3.05 -16.15
N ASN A 160 -10.43 -3.83 -15.14
CA ASN A 160 -10.88 -3.37 -13.83
C ASN A 160 -9.78 -3.43 -12.76
N LEU A 161 -8.62 -2.86 -13.05
CA LEU A 161 -7.55 -2.72 -12.06
C LEU A 161 -7.94 -1.74 -10.94
N ALA A 162 -7.55 -2.06 -9.70
CA ALA A 162 -7.60 -1.15 -8.55
C ALA A 162 -6.49 -0.08 -8.68
N THR A 163 -6.72 0.94 -9.51
CA THR A 163 -5.69 1.92 -9.91
C THR A 163 -5.14 2.76 -8.74
N GLU A 164 -5.84 2.83 -7.62
CA GLU A 164 -5.34 3.38 -6.37
C GLU A 164 -4.28 2.48 -5.71
N LYS A 165 -4.31 1.19 -5.99
CA LYS A 165 -3.36 0.19 -5.47
C LYS A 165 -2.29 -0.18 -6.49
N THR A 166 -2.73 -0.49 -7.73
CA THR A 166 -1.85 -1.00 -8.80
C THR A 166 -2.33 -0.49 -10.14
N THR A 167 -1.47 0.18 -10.90
CA THR A 167 -1.75 0.61 -12.27
C THR A 167 -1.18 -0.36 -13.31
N ALA A 168 -1.65 -0.27 -14.55
CA ALA A 168 -1.11 -1.06 -15.64
C ALA A 168 0.39 -0.80 -15.87
N GLU A 169 0.83 0.46 -15.77
CA GLU A 169 2.23 0.86 -15.90
C GLU A 169 3.10 0.21 -14.81
N GLN A 170 2.58 0.12 -13.57
CA GLN A 170 3.28 -0.54 -12.46
C GLN A 170 3.43 -2.04 -12.72
N ILE A 171 2.41 -2.69 -13.29
CA ILE A 171 2.49 -4.09 -13.71
C ILE A 171 3.50 -4.27 -14.85
N GLN A 172 3.50 -3.38 -15.85
CA GLN A 172 4.49 -3.41 -16.95
C GLN A 172 5.92 -3.28 -16.42
N MET A 173 6.16 -2.36 -15.47
CA MET A 173 7.44 -2.22 -14.79
C MET A 173 7.88 -3.53 -14.09
N CYS A 174 6.94 -4.26 -13.48
CA CYS A 174 7.24 -5.56 -12.88
C CYS A 174 7.65 -6.60 -13.94
N PHE A 175 7.01 -6.61 -15.11
CA PHE A 175 7.43 -7.45 -16.24
C PHE A 175 8.83 -7.09 -16.73
N ASP A 176 9.15 -5.80 -16.86
CA ASP A 176 10.47 -5.34 -17.32
C ASP A 176 11.59 -5.72 -16.33
N ALA A 177 11.27 -5.81 -15.05
CA ALA A 177 12.23 -6.23 -14.03
C ALA A 177 12.40 -7.76 -13.92
N TYR A 178 11.44 -8.53 -14.45
CA TYR A 178 11.45 -9.99 -14.45
C TYR A 178 12.29 -10.57 -15.61
N TYR A 179 12.30 -9.92 -16.77
CA TYR A 179 13.08 -10.30 -17.95
C TYR A 179 14.42 -9.56 -18.00
#